data_06f4ef390b9ca011838d7d75dfba6fb6
#
_entry.id   06f4ef390b9ca011838d7d75dfba6fb6
#
_cell.length_a   1.000
_cell.length_b   1.000
_cell.length_c   1.000
_cell.angle_alpha   90.00
_cell.angle_beta   90.00
_cell.angle_gamma   90.00
#
_symmetry.space_group_name_H-M   'P 1'
#
loop_
_entity.id
_entity.type
_entity.pdbx_description
1 polymer ?
#
loop_
_entity_poly.entity_id
_entity_poly.type
_entity_poly.pdbx_seq_one_letter_code
_entity_poly.pdbx_strand_id
1 'polypeptide(L)'
;YAMPQHFTITEHGYIRRLSTALRKEQTDTLSAIFVSDSTFELLKQLSFQANTDPLLTYSVQKGGEFIRIKNYVGVLQLADRTQIEILPKIALHTQLPEMRLALLRMLRTVPELPFHRLSQAQLQQAHLPVWEIFISAFIAEIEQLTRQGIQKSYETVEEQSRFLKGKWQYHRQNHAHPELLAIEHDQFIADILPNQLLKTCIEFLAKRSQYLPNQAKLRKLRFIWDEIQPSSTLAEDFQKVH
;
A
#
# COMPACT_ATOMS: atom_id res chain seq x y z
N TYR A 1 -18.64 -3.00 11.38
CA TYR A 1 -17.50 -2.92 10.45
C TYR A 1 -18.00 -3.29 9.07
N ALA A 2 -18.02 -2.32 8.13
CA ALA A 2 -18.35 -2.59 6.74
C ALA A 2 -17.30 -3.56 6.16
N MET A 3 -17.76 -4.59 5.45
CA MET A 3 -16.85 -5.49 4.72
C MET A 3 -16.16 -4.70 3.60
N PRO A 4 -14.85 -4.92 3.36
CA PRO A 4 -14.14 -4.29 2.27
C PRO A 4 -14.83 -4.64 0.94
N GLN A 5 -15.24 -3.63 0.19
CA GLN A 5 -15.85 -3.80 -1.12
C GLN A 5 -14.79 -3.67 -2.21
N HIS A 6 -14.87 -4.52 -3.22
CA HIS A 6 -13.99 -4.48 -4.38
C HIS A 6 -14.83 -4.29 -5.64
N PHE A 7 -14.51 -3.25 -6.39
CA PHE A 7 -15.15 -2.94 -7.67
C PHE A 7 -14.11 -2.94 -8.78
N THR A 8 -14.54 -3.33 -9.98
CA THR A 8 -13.71 -3.25 -11.19
C THR A 8 -14.45 -2.43 -12.24
N ILE A 9 -13.79 -1.44 -12.80
CA ILE A 9 -14.34 -0.53 -13.79
C ILE A 9 -13.27 -0.19 -14.83
N THR A 10 -13.67 0.21 -16.02
CA THR A 10 -12.75 0.72 -17.03
C THR A 10 -12.56 2.23 -16.93
N GLU A 11 -11.45 2.72 -17.48
CA GLU A 11 -11.28 4.16 -17.72
C GLU A 11 -12.47 4.75 -18.47
N HIS A 12 -12.79 6.00 -18.17
CA HIS A 12 -14.00 6.72 -18.64
C HIS A 12 -15.33 6.14 -18.17
N GLY A 13 -15.31 5.15 -17.26
CA GLY A 13 -16.52 4.61 -16.63
C GLY A 13 -17.15 5.56 -15.63
N TYR A 14 -18.36 5.20 -15.19
CA TYR A 14 -19.19 6.01 -14.31
C TYR A 14 -19.39 5.33 -12.96
N ILE A 15 -19.28 6.10 -11.89
CA ILE A 15 -19.58 5.65 -10.53
C ILE A 15 -20.84 6.38 -10.09
N ARG A 16 -21.84 5.62 -9.62
CA ARG A 16 -23.14 6.13 -9.19
C ARG A 16 -23.47 5.69 -7.79
N ARG A 17 -24.40 6.36 -7.14
CA ARG A 17 -24.97 5.93 -5.86
C ARG A 17 -25.84 4.71 -6.05
N LEU A 18 -25.72 3.76 -5.12
CA LEU A 18 -26.61 2.62 -5.03
C LEU A 18 -27.94 3.08 -4.43
N SER A 19 -28.96 3.25 -5.26
CA SER A 19 -30.30 3.63 -4.80
C SER A 19 -31.01 2.42 -4.19
N THR A 20 -31.51 2.56 -2.96
CA THR A 20 -32.30 1.52 -2.29
C THR A 20 -33.62 1.19 -3.01
N ALA A 21 -34.17 2.17 -3.74
CA ALA A 21 -35.41 2.02 -4.50
C ALA A 21 -35.25 1.21 -5.80
N LEU A 22 -34.05 1.20 -6.40
CA LEU A 22 -33.77 0.57 -7.69
C LEU A 22 -32.76 -0.61 -7.60
N ARG A 23 -32.56 -1.17 -6.41
CA ARG A 23 -31.54 -2.21 -6.16
C ARG A 23 -31.64 -3.43 -7.09
N LYS A 24 -32.83 -3.76 -7.57
CA LYS A 24 -33.07 -4.92 -8.45
C LYS A 24 -32.65 -4.67 -9.91
N GLU A 25 -32.49 -3.42 -10.33
CA GLU A 25 -32.14 -3.06 -11.71
C GLU A 25 -30.70 -2.52 -11.84
N GLN A 26 -30.00 -2.27 -10.71
CA GLN A 26 -28.65 -1.74 -10.69
C GLN A 26 -27.65 -2.90 -10.58
N THR A 27 -27.04 -3.25 -11.69
CA THR A 27 -25.95 -4.24 -11.76
C THR A 27 -24.66 -3.56 -12.15
N ASP A 28 -23.58 -3.91 -11.46
CA ASP A 28 -22.23 -3.44 -11.81
C ASP A 28 -21.81 -3.97 -13.17
N THR A 29 -21.27 -3.08 -13.97
CA THR A 29 -20.69 -3.38 -15.29
C THR A 29 -19.28 -2.79 -15.35
N LEU A 30 -18.49 -3.19 -16.34
CA LEU A 30 -17.17 -2.58 -16.56
C LEU A 30 -17.22 -1.10 -16.92
N SER A 31 -18.37 -0.57 -17.33
CA SER A 31 -18.56 0.85 -17.66
C SER A 31 -19.29 1.65 -16.59
N ALA A 32 -19.95 1.00 -15.63
CA ALA A 32 -20.67 1.67 -14.55
C ALA A 32 -20.73 0.77 -13.30
N ILE A 33 -20.39 1.35 -12.15
CA ILE A 33 -20.49 0.69 -10.84
C ILE A 33 -21.37 1.50 -9.91
N PHE A 34 -21.98 0.81 -8.94
CA PHE A 34 -22.88 1.40 -7.95
C PHE A 34 -22.29 1.21 -6.55
N VAL A 35 -21.98 2.30 -5.89
CA VAL A 35 -21.34 2.31 -4.57
C VAL A 35 -22.28 2.85 -3.50
N SER A 36 -21.98 2.55 -2.24
CA SER A 36 -22.72 3.10 -1.11
C SER A 36 -22.65 4.63 -1.05
N ASP A 37 -23.59 5.26 -0.37
CA ASP A 37 -23.60 6.72 -0.19
C ASP A 37 -22.32 7.22 0.48
N SER A 38 -21.82 6.51 1.50
CA SER A 38 -20.57 6.85 2.18
C SER A 38 -19.36 6.80 1.25
N THR A 39 -19.25 5.74 0.45
CA THR A 39 -18.17 5.57 -0.54
C THR A 39 -18.27 6.64 -1.64
N PHE A 40 -19.48 6.98 -2.08
CA PHE A 40 -19.70 8.01 -3.07
C PHE A 40 -19.25 9.39 -2.57
N GLU A 41 -19.56 9.76 -1.32
CA GLU A 41 -19.11 11.02 -0.73
C GLU A 41 -17.58 11.10 -0.62
N LEU A 42 -16.90 10.01 -0.25
CA LEU A 42 -15.43 9.96 -0.25
C LEU A 42 -14.86 10.21 -1.65
N LEU A 43 -15.41 9.59 -2.67
CA LEU A 43 -15.00 9.80 -4.06
C LEU A 43 -15.29 11.22 -4.55
N LYS A 44 -16.41 11.79 -4.14
CA LYS A 44 -16.78 13.18 -4.44
C LYS A 44 -15.78 14.15 -3.80
N GLN A 45 -15.43 13.98 -2.54
CA GLN A 45 -14.39 14.78 -1.87
C GLN A 45 -13.06 14.67 -2.62
N LEU A 46 -12.65 13.45 -3.00
CA LEU A 46 -11.43 13.22 -3.75
C LEU A 46 -11.45 13.96 -5.12
N SER A 47 -12.61 14.01 -5.79
CA SER A 47 -12.73 14.73 -7.07
C SER A 47 -12.53 16.24 -6.96
N PHE A 48 -12.75 16.83 -5.77
CA PHE A 48 -12.52 18.26 -5.52
C PHE A 48 -11.10 18.56 -5.00
N GLN A 49 -10.39 17.57 -4.50
CA GLN A 49 -9.00 17.74 -4.03
C GLN A 49 -7.96 17.69 -5.15
N ALA A 50 -8.37 17.26 -6.34
CA ALA A 50 -7.47 17.05 -7.46
C ALA A 50 -6.92 18.37 -8.00
N ASN A 51 -5.60 18.43 -8.09
CA ASN A 51 -4.83 19.47 -8.76
C ASN A 51 -5.06 19.43 -10.29
N THR A 52 -4.21 20.05 -11.05
CA THR A 52 -4.26 20.38 -12.50
C THR A 52 -4.81 19.28 -13.43
N ASP A 53 -4.75 17.99 -13.04
CA ASP A 53 -5.30 16.87 -13.85
C ASP A 53 -6.11 15.90 -12.96
N PRO A 54 -7.43 16.15 -12.81
CA PRO A 54 -8.26 15.37 -11.89
C PRO A 54 -8.48 13.94 -12.38
N LEU A 55 -8.18 12.95 -11.52
CA LEU A 55 -8.46 11.52 -11.77
C LEU A 55 -9.96 11.25 -11.94
N LEU A 56 -10.78 12.01 -11.22
CA LEU A 56 -12.23 11.88 -11.13
C LEU A 56 -12.90 13.22 -11.43
N THR A 57 -14.03 13.19 -12.12
CA THR A 57 -14.85 14.36 -12.36
C THR A 57 -16.26 14.13 -11.85
N TYR A 58 -16.69 14.94 -10.90
CA TYR A 58 -18.06 14.96 -10.42
C TYR A 58 -18.96 15.74 -11.38
N SER A 59 -20.14 15.22 -11.65
CA SER A 59 -21.16 15.86 -12.51
C SER A 59 -22.57 15.50 -12.07
N VAL A 60 -23.50 16.40 -12.37
CA VAL A 60 -24.94 16.22 -12.11
C VAL A 60 -25.68 16.32 -13.42
N GLN A 61 -26.53 15.36 -13.73
CA GLN A 61 -27.40 15.35 -14.91
C GLN A 61 -28.84 15.01 -14.51
N LYS A 62 -29.78 15.06 -15.47
CA LYS A 62 -31.21 14.74 -15.24
C LYS A 62 -31.44 13.35 -14.61
N GLY A 63 -30.46 12.43 -14.71
CA GLY A 63 -30.48 11.08 -14.10
C GLY A 63 -29.78 10.95 -12.73
N GLY A 64 -29.41 12.08 -12.10
CA GLY A 64 -28.75 12.11 -10.80
C GLY A 64 -27.27 12.46 -10.82
N GLU A 65 -26.65 12.31 -9.69
CA GLU A 65 -25.21 12.54 -9.50
C GLU A 65 -24.38 11.35 -9.99
N PHE A 66 -23.25 11.63 -10.60
CA PHE A 66 -22.27 10.60 -10.95
C PHE A 66 -20.84 11.15 -10.91
N ILE A 67 -19.90 10.25 -10.76
CA ILE A 67 -18.48 10.53 -10.85
C ILE A 67 -17.94 9.78 -12.07
N ARG A 68 -17.25 10.48 -12.95
CA ARG A 68 -16.62 9.91 -14.13
C ARG A 68 -15.13 9.76 -13.90
N ILE A 69 -14.59 8.58 -14.19
CA ILE A 69 -13.17 8.33 -14.24
C ILE A 69 -12.60 8.97 -15.50
N LYS A 70 -11.48 9.67 -15.34
CA LYS A 70 -10.73 10.28 -16.45
C LYS A 70 -9.70 9.29 -17.03
N ASN A 71 -8.64 9.81 -17.64
CA ASN A 71 -7.51 9.05 -18.19
C ASN A 71 -6.63 8.49 -17.07
N TYR A 72 -7.16 7.54 -16.33
CA TYR A 72 -6.47 6.90 -15.21
C TYR A 72 -6.69 5.40 -15.24
N VAL A 73 -5.61 4.64 -15.06
CA VAL A 73 -5.62 3.19 -14.85
C VAL A 73 -4.81 2.84 -13.62
N GLY A 74 -5.27 1.87 -12.84
CA GLY A 74 -4.63 1.48 -11.60
C GLY A 74 -5.61 1.05 -10.52
N VAL A 75 -5.24 1.24 -9.26
CA VAL A 75 -6.08 0.91 -8.11
C VAL A 75 -6.27 2.13 -7.23
N LEU A 76 -7.53 2.45 -6.96
CA LEU A 76 -7.92 3.48 -6.01
C LEU A 76 -8.38 2.81 -4.71
N GLN A 77 -7.73 3.15 -3.60
CA GLN A 77 -8.14 2.68 -2.28
C GLN A 77 -8.65 3.83 -1.42
N LEU A 78 -9.88 3.69 -0.93
CA LEU A 78 -10.54 4.69 -0.11
C LEU A 78 -10.35 4.42 1.40
N ALA A 79 -10.67 5.43 2.20
CA ALA A 79 -10.54 5.36 3.67
C ALA A 79 -11.45 4.30 4.30
N ASP A 80 -12.63 4.03 3.71
CA ASP A 80 -13.57 2.99 4.11
C ASP A 80 -13.14 1.56 3.72
N ARG A 81 -11.92 1.40 3.18
CA ARG A 81 -11.32 0.16 2.65
C ARG A 81 -11.93 -0.33 1.33
N THR A 82 -12.80 0.46 0.70
CA THR A 82 -13.26 0.15 -0.65
C THR A 82 -12.09 0.25 -1.64
N GLN A 83 -11.95 -0.76 -2.49
CA GLN A 83 -10.97 -0.80 -3.57
C GLN A 83 -11.68 -0.71 -4.91
N ILE A 84 -11.22 0.19 -5.77
CA ILE A 84 -11.72 0.33 -7.12
C ILE A 84 -10.56 0.08 -8.09
N GLU A 85 -10.62 -1.04 -8.79
CA GLU A 85 -9.69 -1.41 -9.84
C GLU A 85 -10.13 -0.76 -11.14
N ILE A 86 -9.30 0.12 -11.69
CA ILE A 86 -9.56 0.85 -12.92
C ILE A 86 -8.68 0.29 -14.02
N LEU A 87 -9.29 -0.36 -15.00
CA LEU A 87 -8.60 -1.05 -16.09
C LEU A 87 -8.63 -0.24 -17.40
N PRO A 88 -7.63 -0.41 -18.27
CA PRO A 88 -7.63 0.24 -19.57
C PRO A 88 -8.80 -0.27 -20.42
N LYS A 89 -9.43 0.64 -21.17
CA LYS A 89 -10.47 0.29 -22.14
C LYS A 89 -9.81 -0.17 -23.44
N ILE A 90 -9.68 -1.49 -23.61
CA ILE A 90 -8.98 -2.04 -24.78
C ILE A 90 -9.95 -2.31 -25.92
N ALA A 91 -10.74 -3.34 -25.88
CA ALA A 91 -11.70 -3.67 -26.93
C ALA A 91 -13.05 -4.10 -26.33
N LEU A 92 -14.12 -4.02 -27.13
CA LEU A 92 -15.51 -4.22 -26.70
C LEU A 92 -15.82 -5.62 -26.12
N HIS A 93 -14.96 -6.62 -26.32
CA HIS A 93 -15.18 -8.00 -25.87
C HIS A 93 -14.01 -8.60 -25.09
N THR A 94 -13.11 -7.76 -24.58
CA THR A 94 -11.93 -8.23 -23.84
C THR A 94 -12.34 -8.67 -22.42
N GLN A 95 -11.86 -9.85 -22.01
CA GLN A 95 -12.14 -10.38 -20.67
C GLN A 95 -11.25 -9.70 -19.60
N LEU A 96 -11.72 -9.68 -18.33
CA LEU A 96 -10.99 -9.07 -17.21
C LEU A 96 -9.53 -9.51 -17.09
N PRO A 97 -9.18 -10.81 -17.20
CA PRO A 97 -7.78 -11.23 -17.11
C PRO A 97 -6.90 -10.64 -18.23
N GLU A 98 -7.43 -10.49 -19.43
CA GLU A 98 -6.71 -9.88 -20.55
C GLU A 98 -6.47 -8.38 -20.34
N MET A 99 -7.46 -7.66 -19.79
CA MET A 99 -7.35 -6.24 -19.48
C MET A 99 -6.30 -6.00 -18.37
N ARG A 100 -6.30 -6.85 -17.34
CA ARG A 100 -5.27 -6.82 -16.28
C ARG A 100 -3.88 -7.12 -16.83
N LEU A 101 -3.77 -8.13 -17.67
CA LEU A 101 -2.51 -8.48 -18.32
C LEU A 101 -1.98 -7.33 -19.18
N ALA A 102 -2.85 -6.64 -19.92
CA ALA A 102 -2.45 -5.47 -20.69
C ALA A 102 -1.97 -4.34 -19.79
N LEU A 103 -2.67 -4.04 -18.69
CA LEU A 103 -2.22 -3.06 -17.70
C LEU A 103 -0.85 -3.42 -17.12
N LEU A 104 -0.65 -4.67 -16.71
CA LEU A 104 0.63 -5.13 -16.17
C LEU A 104 1.78 -5.02 -17.19
N ARG A 105 1.49 -5.31 -18.47
CA ARG A 105 2.46 -5.12 -19.54
C ARG A 105 2.81 -3.66 -19.76
N MET A 106 1.82 -2.76 -19.74
CA MET A 106 2.04 -1.30 -19.81
C MET A 106 2.90 -0.82 -18.65
N LEU A 107 2.60 -1.23 -17.42
CA LEU A 107 3.38 -0.84 -16.23
C LEU A 107 4.84 -1.31 -16.29
N ARG A 108 5.11 -2.46 -16.94
CA ARG A 108 6.49 -2.92 -17.14
C ARG A 108 7.32 -2.06 -18.08
N THR A 109 6.68 -1.27 -18.94
CA THR A 109 7.38 -0.37 -19.89
C THR A 109 7.72 0.98 -19.29
N VAL A 110 7.22 1.28 -18.09
CA VAL A 110 7.49 2.55 -17.39
C VAL A 110 8.77 2.41 -16.56
N PRO A 111 9.90 3.06 -16.94
CA PRO A 111 11.19 2.85 -16.28
C PRO A 111 11.22 3.29 -14.82
N GLU A 112 10.46 4.33 -14.48
CA GLU A 112 10.41 4.93 -13.15
C GLU A 112 9.69 4.05 -12.13
N LEU A 113 8.92 3.06 -12.59
CA LEU A 113 8.18 2.16 -11.72
C LEU A 113 8.91 0.82 -11.57
N PRO A 114 8.91 0.21 -10.37
CA PRO A 114 9.61 -1.05 -10.12
C PRO A 114 8.95 -2.27 -10.79
N PHE A 115 7.89 -2.06 -11.60
CA PHE A 115 7.12 -3.12 -12.24
C PHE A 115 7.83 -3.84 -13.39
N HIS A 116 8.96 -3.32 -13.88
CA HIS A 116 9.81 -4.02 -14.85
C HIS A 116 10.32 -5.37 -14.31
N ARG A 117 10.36 -5.53 -12.97
CA ARG A 117 10.76 -6.78 -12.30
C ARG A 117 9.63 -7.81 -12.15
N LEU A 118 8.40 -7.49 -12.56
CA LEU A 118 7.31 -8.46 -12.52
C LEU A 118 7.68 -9.70 -13.32
N SER A 119 7.71 -10.85 -12.65
CA SER A 119 8.05 -12.13 -13.24
C SER A 119 6.94 -12.64 -14.17
N GLN A 120 7.27 -13.57 -15.06
CA GLN A 120 6.28 -14.23 -15.91
C GLN A 120 5.19 -14.92 -15.07
N ALA A 121 5.55 -15.50 -13.92
CA ALA A 121 4.60 -16.14 -13.01
C ALA A 121 3.59 -15.12 -12.44
N GLN A 122 4.02 -13.90 -12.12
CA GLN A 122 3.13 -12.83 -11.66
C GLN A 122 2.19 -12.33 -12.76
N LEU A 123 2.66 -12.28 -14.00
CA LEU A 123 1.80 -11.95 -15.16
C LEU A 123 0.72 -13.04 -15.39
N GLN A 124 1.02 -14.29 -15.11
CA GLN A 124 0.03 -15.41 -15.21
C GLN A 124 -1.05 -15.32 -14.12
N GLN A 125 -0.85 -14.53 -13.07
CA GLN A 125 -1.84 -14.27 -12.02
C GLN A 125 -2.87 -13.20 -12.40
N ALA A 126 -3.00 -12.83 -13.67
CA ALA A 126 -3.96 -11.81 -14.13
C ALA A 126 -5.45 -12.12 -13.83
N HIS A 127 -5.75 -13.33 -13.35
CA HIS A 127 -7.07 -13.65 -12.78
C HIS A 127 -7.33 -12.99 -11.42
N LEU A 128 -6.26 -12.62 -10.69
CA LEU A 128 -6.36 -11.89 -9.42
C LEU A 128 -6.53 -10.38 -9.67
N PRO A 129 -7.11 -9.65 -8.71
CA PRO A 129 -7.08 -8.19 -8.73
C PRO A 129 -5.64 -7.66 -8.83
N VAL A 130 -5.45 -6.58 -9.57
CA VAL A 130 -4.12 -5.97 -9.78
C VAL A 130 -3.42 -5.64 -8.46
N TRP A 131 -4.19 -5.22 -7.45
CA TRP A 131 -3.67 -4.95 -6.11
C TRP A 131 -2.98 -6.17 -5.48
N GLU A 132 -3.60 -7.35 -5.57
CA GLU A 132 -3.02 -8.59 -5.03
C GLU A 132 -1.77 -9.03 -5.80
N ILE A 133 -1.68 -8.72 -7.09
CA ILE A 133 -0.48 -8.96 -7.89
C ILE A 133 0.67 -8.05 -7.41
N PHE A 134 0.39 -6.78 -7.12
CA PHE A 134 1.39 -5.87 -6.57
C PHE A 134 1.85 -6.31 -5.17
N ILE A 135 0.94 -6.77 -4.32
CA ILE A 135 1.30 -7.36 -3.03
C ILE A 135 2.20 -8.58 -3.22
N SER A 136 1.87 -9.47 -4.17
CA SER A 136 2.71 -10.65 -4.47
C SER A 136 4.10 -10.26 -4.94
N ALA A 137 4.22 -9.20 -5.76
CA ALA A 137 5.50 -8.68 -6.20
C ALA A 137 6.33 -8.11 -5.04
N PHE A 138 5.71 -7.28 -4.21
CA PHE A 138 6.34 -6.74 -2.99
C PHE A 138 6.84 -7.86 -2.06
N ILE A 139 6.00 -8.88 -1.81
CA ILE A 139 6.37 -10.02 -0.98
C ILE A 139 7.61 -10.72 -1.54
N ALA A 140 7.67 -10.95 -2.87
CA ALA A 140 8.80 -11.62 -3.51
C ALA A 140 10.12 -10.84 -3.31
N GLU A 141 10.09 -9.50 -3.44
CA GLU A 141 11.26 -8.65 -3.20
C GLU A 141 11.69 -8.69 -1.72
N ILE A 142 10.74 -8.59 -0.78
CA ILE A 142 11.06 -8.66 0.66
C ILE A 142 11.57 -10.06 1.05
N GLU A 143 11.02 -11.13 0.50
CA GLU A 143 11.54 -12.48 0.71
C GLU A 143 12.97 -12.62 0.18
N GLN A 144 13.30 -11.97 -0.94
CA GLN A 144 14.65 -11.94 -1.49
C GLN A 144 15.61 -11.17 -0.58
N LEU A 145 15.24 -9.96 -0.15
CA LEU A 145 16.01 -9.16 0.81
C LEU A 145 16.26 -9.92 2.11
N THR A 146 15.23 -10.60 2.62
CA THR A 146 15.33 -11.38 3.85
C THR A 146 16.33 -12.55 3.69
N ARG A 147 16.37 -13.21 2.53
CA ARG A 147 17.35 -14.27 2.23
C ARG A 147 18.78 -13.76 2.08
N GLN A 148 18.96 -12.55 1.59
CA GLN A 148 20.27 -11.90 1.49
C GLN A 148 20.78 -11.42 2.84
N GLY A 149 19.90 -11.34 3.84
CA GLY A 149 20.14 -10.79 5.16
C GLY A 149 19.57 -9.37 5.29
N ILE A 150 18.86 -9.14 6.40
CA ILE A 150 18.32 -7.82 6.73
C ILE A 150 19.48 -6.86 6.94
N GLN A 151 19.47 -5.72 6.28
CA GLN A 151 20.50 -4.71 6.42
C GLN A 151 20.63 -4.25 7.87
N LYS A 152 21.87 -4.11 8.34
CA LYS A 152 22.16 -3.58 9.68
C LYS A 152 23.11 -2.39 9.57
N SER A 153 23.05 -1.51 10.54
CA SER A 153 23.95 -0.38 10.66
C SER A 153 24.42 -0.22 12.10
N TYR A 154 25.54 0.45 12.27
CA TYR A 154 25.98 0.89 13.60
C TYR A 154 25.20 2.12 13.99
N GLU A 155 24.62 2.06 15.19
CA GLU A 155 23.94 3.20 15.81
C GLU A 155 24.54 3.41 17.19
N THR A 156 24.85 4.67 17.49
CA THR A 156 25.39 5.06 18.79
C THR A 156 24.26 5.09 19.79
N VAL A 157 24.31 4.21 20.78
CA VAL A 157 23.32 4.08 21.84
C VAL A 157 23.87 4.64 23.14
N GLU A 158 23.08 5.50 23.79
CA GLU A 158 23.34 5.99 25.13
C GLU A 158 22.45 5.23 26.11
N GLU A 159 23.05 4.55 27.07
CA GLU A 159 22.31 3.82 28.11
C GLU A 159 22.92 3.97 29.50
N GLN A 160 22.14 3.64 30.53
CA GLN A 160 22.65 3.45 31.88
C GLN A 160 22.90 1.96 32.12
N SER A 161 24.16 1.58 32.40
CA SER A 161 24.55 0.20 32.55
C SER A 161 25.41 0.01 33.81
N ARG A 162 25.31 -1.17 34.44
CA ARG A 162 26.22 -1.57 35.57
C ARG A 162 27.61 -1.94 35.07
N PHE A 163 27.78 -2.13 33.77
CA PHE A 163 29.04 -2.52 33.15
C PHE A 163 29.48 -1.45 32.17
N LEU A 164 30.79 -1.15 32.20
CA LEU A 164 31.36 -0.23 31.21
C LEU A 164 31.47 -0.91 29.87
N LYS A 165 30.62 -0.46 28.91
CA LYS A 165 30.67 -0.80 27.50
C LYS A 165 30.90 0.48 26.72
N GLY A 166 31.94 0.58 25.95
CA GLY A 166 32.21 1.78 25.15
C GLY A 166 32.73 2.97 25.99
N LYS A 167 32.19 4.18 25.71
CA LYS A 167 32.68 5.43 26.29
C LYS A 167 31.83 5.86 27.49
N TRP A 168 32.47 6.14 28.60
CA TRP A 168 31.77 6.66 29.78
C TRP A 168 31.44 8.16 29.60
N GLN A 169 30.19 8.49 29.80
CA GLN A 169 29.64 9.85 29.72
C GLN A 169 29.55 10.46 31.15
N TYR A 170 30.70 10.81 31.74
CA TYR A 170 30.79 11.30 33.11
C TYR A 170 29.86 12.46 33.42
N HIS A 171 29.72 13.42 32.48
CA HIS A 171 28.85 14.58 32.63
C HIS A 171 27.33 14.26 32.66
N ARG A 172 26.95 13.07 32.23
CA ARG A 172 25.56 12.55 32.29
C ARG A 172 25.32 11.54 33.41
N GLN A 173 26.32 11.33 34.27
CA GLN A 173 26.22 10.41 35.39
C GLN A 173 25.10 10.82 36.33
N ASN A 174 24.19 9.90 36.63
CA ASN A 174 23.14 10.09 37.62
C ASN A 174 23.69 9.88 39.02
N HIS A 175 23.83 10.96 39.80
CA HIS A 175 24.37 10.88 41.16
C HIS A 175 23.42 10.17 42.14
N ALA A 176 22.14 10.04 41.82
CA ALA A 176 21.17 9.30 42.65
C ALA A 176 21.35 7.77 42.52
N HIS A 177 21.98 7.30 41.42
CA HIS A 177 22.24 5.91 41.10
C HIS A 177 23.70 5.74 40.67
N PRO A 178 24.65 5.86 41.62
CA PRO A 178 26.10 5.81 41.30
C PRO A 178 26.56 4.44 40.77
N GLU A 179 25.77 3.38 41.01
CA GLU A 179 25.99 2.02 40.49
C GLU A 179 25.70 1.86 38.99
N LEU A 180 25.04 2.86 38.37
CA LEU A 180 24.72 2.88 36.95
C LEU A 180 25.60 3.89 36.23
N LEU A 181 26.43 3.43 35.32
CA LEU A 181 27.28 4.27 34.49
C LEU A 181 26.48 4.75 33.25
N ALA A 182 26.50 6.05 33.01
CA ALA A 182 26.02 6.60 31.74
C ALA A 182 27.08 6.30 30.66
N ILE A 183 26.75 5.43 29.72
CA ILE A 183 27.69 4.96 28.68
C ILE A 183 27.15 5.24 27.28
N GLU A 184 28.06 5.41 26.36
CA GLU A 184 27.82 5.54 24.93
C GLU A 184 28.60 4.44 24.22
N HIS A 185 27.92 3.64 23.40
CA HIS A 185 28.55 2.60 22.59
C HIS A 185 27.84 2.38 21.28
N ASP A 186 28.55 1.91 20.28
CA ASP A 186 27.97 1.57 19.00
C ASP A 186 27.35 0.16 19.05
N GLN A 187 26.10 0.06 18.66
CA GLN A 187 25.36 -1.19 18.53
C GLN A 187 25.04 -1.47 17.07
N PHE A 188 25.31 -2.70 16.63
CA PHE A 188 24.97 -3.13 15.27
C PHE A 188 23.55 -3.66 15.22
N ILE A 189 22.61 -2.82 14.78
CA ILE A 189 21.17 -3.06 14.84
C ILE A 189 20.55 -3.18 13.46
N ALA A 190 19.44 -3.93 13.40
CA ALA A 190 18.59 -4.04 12.22
C ALA A 190 17.46 -3.01 12.21
N ASP A 191 17.13 -2.40 13.35
CA ASP A 191 16.05 -1.42 13.49
C ASP A 191 16.48 -0.05 12.97
N ILE A 192 16.76 0.02 11.66
CA ILE A 192 17.18 1.21 10.93
C ILE A 192 16.03 1.72 10.04
N LEU A 193 16.05 3.01 9.72
CA LEU A 193 14.96 3.68 9.03
C LEU A 193 14.48 2.97 7.75
N PRO A 194 15.33 2.49 6.82
CA PRO A 194 14.86 1.74 5.65
C PRO A 194 14.07 0.47 6.02
N ASN A 195 14.53 -0.25 7.03
CA ASN A 195 13.85 -1.47 7.49
C ASN A 195 12.53 -1.15 8.20
N GLN A 196 12.45 -0.07 8.97
CA GLN A 196 11.23 0.42 9.62
C GLN A 196 10.16 0.77 8.59
N LEU A 197 10.53 1.41 7.46
CA LEU A 197 9.63 1.70 6.35
C LEU A 197 9.11 0.41 5.72
N LEU A 198 9.97 -0.56 5.44
CA LEU A 198 9.58 -1.87 4.89
C LEU A 198 8.66 -2.63 5.86
N LYS A 199 8.97 -2.62 7.17
CA LYS A 199 8.11 -3.20 8.20
C LYS A 199 6.74 -2.57 8.21
N THR A 200 6.66 -1.23 8.11
CA THR A 200 5.39 -0.50 8.04
C THR A 200 4.57 -0.94 6.81
N CYS A 201 5.22 -1.12 5.65
CA CYS A 201 4.56 -1.63 4.46
C CYS A 201 4.03 -3.07 4.67
N ILE A 202 4.82 -3.96 5.28
CA ILE A 202 4.39 -5.33 5.60
C ILE A 202 3.15 -5.31 6.50
N GLU A 203 3.15 -4.48 7.56
CA GLU A 203 2.00 -4.34 8.47
C GLU A 203 0.75 -3.78 7.77
N PHE A 204 0.96 -2.78 6.92
CA PHE A 204 -0.11 -2.16 6.15
C PHE A 204 -0.77 -3.16 5.18
N LEU A 205 0.04 -3.90 4.41
CA LEU A 205 -0.44 -4.85 3.42
C LEU A 205 -1.08 -6.09 4.06
N ALA A 206 -0.56 -6.54 5.21
CA ALA A 206 -1.14 -7.65 5.96
C ALA A 206 -2.59 -7.39 6.41
N LYS A 207 -2.94 -6.12 6.65
CA LYS A 207 -4.31 -5.72 7.03
C LYS A 207 -5.25 -5.56 5.82
N ARG A 208 -4.70 -5.50 4.60
CA ARG A 208 -5.46 -5.13 3.38
C ARG A 208 -5.56 -6.23 2.34
N SER A 209 -4.61 -7.14 2.29
CA SER A 209 -4.67 -8.28 1.37
C SER A 209 -5.87 -9.17 1.69
N GLN A 210 -6.60 -9.55 0.66
CA GLN A 210 -7.72 -10.48 0.72
C GLN A 210 -7.36 -11.86 0.15
N TYR A 211 -6.21 -12.00 -0.49
CA TYR A 211 -5.73 -13.24 -1.07
C TYR A 211 -4.99 -14.08 -0.03
N LEU A 212 -5.53 -15.25 0.31
CA LEU A 212 -5.02 -16.12 1.39
C LEU A 212 -3.51 -16.43 1.29
N PRO A 213 -2.95 -16.75 0.10
CA PRO A 213 -1.51 -16.99 -0.03
C PRO A 213 -0.66 -15.76 0.33
N ASN A 214 -1.09 -14.56 -0.06
CA ASN A 214 -0.41 -13.31 0.30
C ASN A 214 -0.48 -13.05 1.81
N GLN A 215 -1.65 -13.25 2.41
CA GLN A 215 -1.84 -13.11 3.86
C GLN A 215 -0.93 -14.06 4.65
N ALA A 216 -0.79 -15.31 4.21
CA ALA A 216 0.07 -16.30 4.85
C ALA A 216 1.55 -15.86 4.81
N LYS A 217 2.01 -15.41 3.65
CA LYS A 217 3.39 -14.92 3.47
C LYS A 217 3.65 -13.64 4.25
N LEU A 218 2.72 -12.68 4.25
CA LEU A 218 2.85 -11.45 5.02
C LEU A 218 2.90 -11.72 6.53
N ARG A 219 2.10 -12.68 7.04
CA ARG A 219 2.21 -13.13 8.44
C ARG A 219 3.57 -13.70 8.78
N LYS A 220 4.14 -14.52 7.88
CA LYS A 220 5.49 -15.07 8.05
C LYS A 220 6.54 -13.95 8.06
N LEU A 221 6.45 -12.99 7.14
CA LEU A 221 7.37 -11.85 7.09
C LEU A 221 7.26 -10.98 8.34
N ARG A 222 6.05 -10.72 8.86
CA ARG A 222 5.86 -10.00 10.13
C ARG A 222 6.62 -10.64 11.28
N PHE A 223 6.60 -11.97 11.36
CA PHE A 223 7.33 -12.73 12.38
C PHE A 223 8.85 -12.64 12.18
N ILE A 224 9.35 -12.81 10.95
CA ILE A 224 10.80 -12.73 10.68
C ILE A 224 11.34 -11.32 10.97
N TRP A 225 10.55 -10.29 10.76
CA TRP A 225 10.90 -8.88 10.94
C TRP A 225 10.43 -8.33 12.31
N ASP A 226 10.23 -9.18 13.32
CA ASP A 226 9.66 -8.80 14.62
C ASP A 226 10.56 -7.85 15.42
N GLU A 227 11.88 -7.98 15.30
CA GLU A 227 12.85 -7.10 15.94
C GLU A 227 12.82 -5.65 15.43
N ILE A 228 12.17 -5.41 14.29
CA ILE A 228 12.11 -4.10 13.63
C ILE A 228 10.79 -3.42 13.95
N GLN A 229 10.87 -2.18 14.45
CA GLN A 229 9.69 -1.39 14.75
C GLN A 229 9.12 -0.71 13.48
N PRO A 230 7.79 -0.61 13.33
CA PRO A 230 7.22 0.17 12.24
C PRO A 230 7.48 1.67 12.45
N SER A 231 7.74 2.40 11.35
CA SER A 231 7.89 3.86 11.38
C SER A 231 6.61 4.53 11.90
N SER A 232 6.76 5.49 12.80
CA SER A 232 5.67 6.30 13.35
C SER A 232 5.35 7.53 12.49
N THR A 233 6.31 7.99 11.66
CA THR A 233 6.26 9.23 10.85
C THR A 233 6.52 8.94 9.38
N LEU A 234 5.71 8.05 8.79
CA LEU A 234 5.92 7.48 7.45
C LEU A 234 6.21 8.53 6.37
N ALA A 235 5.44 9.65 6.34
CA ALA A 235 5.59 10.68 5.31
C ALA A 235 6.93 11.45 5.41
N GLU A 236 7.37 11.76 6.63
CA GLU A 236 8.65 12.44 6.87
C GLU A 236 9.83 11.51 6.66
N ASP A 237 9.68 10.25 7.03
CA ASP A 237 10.73 9.25 6.95
C ASP A 237 11.02 8.83 5.50
N PHE A 238 10.00 8.80 4.65
CA PHE A 238 10.21 8.61 3.20
C PHE A 238 11.07 9.70 2.57
N GLN A 239 10.94 10.96 3.02
CA GLN A 239 11.75 12.07 2.51
C GLN A 239 13.22 11.99 2.94
N LYS A 240 13.53 11.30 4.05
CA LYS A 240 14.91 11.15 4.55
C LYS A 240 15.70 10.04 3.84
N VAL A 241 15.02 9.13 3.13
CA VAL A 241 15.65 7.99 2.43
C VAL A 241 15.94 8.31 0.97
N HIS A 242 15.42 9.42 0.46
CA HIS A 242 15.69 9.99 -0.86
C HIS A 242 16.61 11.21 -0.73
#